data_276084dc8e92cd9bce2b8dec17515047
#
_entry.id   276084dc8e92cd9bce2b8dec17515047
#
_cell.length_a   1.000
_cell.length_b   1.000
_cell.length_c   1.000
_cell.angle_alpha   90.00
_cell.angle_beta   90.00
_cell.angle_gamma   90.00
#
_symmetry.space_group_name_H-M   'P 1'
#
loop_
_entity.id
_entity.type
_entity.pdbx_description
1 polymer ?
#
loop_
_entity_poly.entity_id
_entity_poly.type
_entity_poly.pdbx_seq_one_letter_code
_entity_poly.pdbx_strand_id
1 'polypeptide(L)'
;MSNSICNFMPAKKNTGEIKTVHFVYEADFHTLKQPFLRPIYYVNLVTSGNGTMKIYNRTYPLTRGTLFFLFPAVPCTIEADGDFKYLYISFMGSYAGTLLEELNVSLSSPVFAEFGHMIDFWMSSITHINPQNANILSEGVLLCTLSYLTNNVSEEQKKRPEHQFDMLLDYVNTNYRDPDLSLKKIAGIFSYTEKYISHLFKKKMNVGFNQYLNDLRIQYAYDLFATGVQSVSEIAVLCGYSDPLYFSKVFKKRVGLSPTEYMNQKKGAPYGALL
;
A
#
# COMPACT_ATOMS: atom_id res chain seq x y z
N MET A 1 -10.14 38.17 23.27
CA MET A 1 -8.80 37.59 23.08
C MET A 1 -8.82 36.77 21.79
N SER A 2 -8.02 37.14 20.82
CA SER A 2 -7.94 36.41 19.54
C SER A 2 -7.22 35.10 19.79
N ASN A 3 -7.92 33.96 19.64
CA ASN A 3 -7.33 32.62 19.69
C ASN A 3 -6.72 32.29 18.32
N SER A 4 -5.72 33.06 17.88
CA SER A 4 -4.98 32.74 16.67
C SER A 4 -4.07 31.55 16.96
N ILE A 5 -4.21 30.46 16.17
CA ILE A 5 -3.32 29.30 16.20
C ILE A 5 -2.37 29.41 15.00
N CYS A 6 -1.07 29.50 15.27
CA CYS A 6 -0.04 29.49 14.25
C CYS A 6 0.94 28.35 14.54
N ASN A 7 1.01 27.37 13.65
CA ASN A 7 1.95 26.26 13.73
C ASN A 7 3.09 26.45 12.74
N PHE A 8 4.31 26.24 13.21
CA PHE A 8 5.50 26.25 12.35
C PHE A 8 5.49 25.03 11.42
N MET A 9 5.67 25.27 10.12
CA MET A 9 5.78 24.20 9.13
C MET A 9 7.25 23.99 8.77
N PRO A 10 7.88 22.89 9.17
CA PRO A 10 9.24 22.57 8.74
C PRO A 10 9.26 22.32 7.22
N ALA A 11 10.37 22.68 6.57
CA ALA A 11 10.53 22.44 5.14
C ALA A 11 10.43 20.94 4.83
N LYS A 12 9.62 20.57 3.85
CA LYS A 12 9.51 19.20 3.36
C LYS A 12 10.85 18.74 2.78
N LYS A 13 11.36 17.63 3.25
CA LYS A 13 12.60 17.01 2.75
C LYS A 13 12.43 16.26 1.43
N ASN A 14 11.19 15.95 1.00
CA ASN A 14 10.94 15.13 -0.18
C ASN A 14 9.79 15.70 -1.01
N THR A 15 10.02 15.86 -2.30
CA THR A 15 9.08 16.40 -3.28
C THR A 15 8.74 15.38 -4.36
N GLY A 16 8.49 14.14 -3.97
CA GLY A 16 7.98 13.14 -4.90
C GLY A 16 6.52 13.43 -5.28
N GLU A 17 6.06 12.86 -6.37
CA GLU A 17 4.71 13.02 -6.88
C GLU A 17 3.78 11.95 -6.32
N ILE A 18 2.55 12.34 -5.96
CA ILE A 18 1.41 11.44 -5.72
C ILE A 18 0.30 11.88 -6.64
N LYS A 19 -0.31 10.91 -7.34
CA LYS A 19 -1.47 11.14 -8.22
C LYS A 19 -2.58 10.21 -7.81
N THR A 20 -3.77 10.73 -7.66
CA THR A 20 -4.99 9.95 -7.54
C THR A 20 -5.47 9.51 -8.92
N VAL A 21 -6.08 8.32 -8.99
CA VAL A 21 -6.59 7.73 -10.24
C VAL A 21 -8.11 7.59 -10.19
N HIS A 22 -8.63 7.09 -9.08
CA HIS A 22 -10.07 6.95 -8.86
C HIS A 22 -10.45 7.48 -7.48
N PHE A 23 -11.66 8.03 -7.40
CA PHE A 23 -12.38 8.26 -6.16
C PHE A 23 -13.80 7.72 -6.34
N VAL A 24 -14.16 6.68 -5.61
CA VAL A 24 -15.38 5.90 -5.84
C VAL A 24 -16.10 5.63 -4.52
N TYR A 25 -17.44 5.66 -4.57
CA TYR A 25 -18.29 5.09 -3.54
C TYR A 25 -18.84 3.75 -4.03
N GLU A 26 -18.45 2.68 -3.35
CA GLU A 26 -18.89 1.32 -3.64
C GLU A 26 -20.08 0.97 -2.76
N ALA A 27 -21.27 1.00 -3.36
CA ALA A 27 -22.51 0.75 -2.67
C ALA A 27 -23.01 -0.70 -2.81
N ASP A 28 -22.55 -1.41 -3.86
CA ASP A 28 -22.98 -2.76 -4.22
C ASP A 28 -21.81 -3.74 -4.21
N PHE A 29 -21.16 -3.84 -3.06
CA PHE A 29 -19.98 -4.71 -2.93
C PHE A 29 -20.36 -6.19 -3.06
N HIS A 30 -19.70 -6.88 -3.97
CA HIS A 30 -19.76 -8.33 -4.08
C HIS A 30 -18.51 -8.97 -3.46
N THR A 31 -18.75 -9.90 -2.52
CA THR A 31 -17.67 -10.64 -1.85
C THR A 31 -16.65 -11.21 -2.84
N LEU A 32 -15.39 -10.83 -2.69
CA LEU A 32 -14.27 -11.29 -3.50
C LEU A 32 -13.62 -12.52 -2.83
N LYS A 33 -14.19 -13.69 -3.07
CA LYS A 33 -13.71 -14.96 -2.49
C LYS A 33 -12.37 -15.43 -3.05
N GLN A 34 -12.03 -15.02 -4.28
CA GLN A 34 -10.73 -15.34 -4.86
C GLN A 34 -9.76 -14.18 -4.63
N PRO A 35 -8.48 -14.47 -4.34
CA PRO A 35 -7.49 -13.42 -4.21
C PRO A 35 -7.41 -12.57 -5.48
N PHE A 36 -7.52 -11.28 -5.32
CA PHE A 36 -7.34 -10.32 -6.41
C PHE A 36 -6.07 -9.50 -6.23
N LEU A 37 -5.50 -9.07 -7.32
CA LEU A 37 -4.32 -8.21 -7.39
C LEU A 37 -4.74 -6.83 -7.86
N ARG A 38 -4.16 -5.82 -7.24
CA ARG A 38 -4.33 -4.42 -7.67
C ARG A 38 -3.00 -3.90 -8.23
N PRO A 39 -3.04 -3.06 -9.29
CA PRO A 39 -1.82 -2.52 -9.88
C PRO A 39 -1.26 -1.28 -9.17
N ILE A 40 -2.05 -0.63 -8.32
CA ILE A 40 -1.72 0.61 -7.60
C ILE A 40 -2.21 0.53 -6.16
N TYR A 41 -1.90 1.53 -5.35
CA TYR A 41 -2.37 1.65 -3.97
C TYR A 41 -3.86 2.03 -3.91
N TYR A 42 -4.54 1.51 -2.90
CA TYR A 42 -5.90 1.91 -2.54
C TYR A 42 -5.95 2.24 -1.06
N VAL A 43 -6.58 3.34 -0.74
CA VAL A 43 -7.06 3.64 0.61
C VAL A 43 -8.58 3.57 0.59
N ASN A 44 -9.14 2.81 1.53
CA ASN A 44 -10.57 2.50 1.58
C ASN A 44 -11.11 2.89 2.94
N LEU A 45 -12.30 3.50 2.99
CA LEU A 45 -13.00 3.89 4.22
C LEU A 45 -14.37 3.23 4.27
N VAL A 46 -14.59 2.36 5.24
CA VAL A 46 -15.87 1.67 5.43
C VAL A 46 -16.92 2.63 5.94
N THR A 47 -18.04 2.74 5.21
CA THR A 47 -19.16 3.62 5.55
C THR A 47 -20.30 2.91 6.27
N SER A 48 -20.55 1.62 5.95
CA SER A 48 -21.56 0.79 6.61
C SER A 48 -21.24 -0.69 6.46
N GLY A 49 -21.93 -1.53 7.23
CA GLY A 49 -21.78 -2.98 7.23
C GLY A 49 -20.51 -3.48 7.91
N ASN A 50 -20.32 -4.79 7.82
CA ASN A 50 -19.17 -5.50 8.38
C ASN A 50 -18.55 -6.37 7.32
N GLY A 51 -17.22 -6.49 7.39
CA GLY A 51 -16.46 -7.34 6.50
C GLY A 51 -15.16 -7.81 7.14
N THR A 52 -14.44 -8.60 6.38
CA THR A 52 -13.16 -9.15 6.79
C THR A 52 -12.21 -9.15 5.60
N MET A 53 -11.08 -8.47 5.74
CA MET A 53 -9.99 -8.51 4.77
C MET A 53 -8.96 -9.55 5.19
N LYS A 54 -8.49 -10.34 4.22
CA LYS A 54 -7.40 -11.28 4.43
C LYS A 54 -6.26 -10.98 3.47
N ILE A 55 -5.10 -10.70 4.05
CA ILE A 55 -3.83 -10.53 3.32
C ILE A 55 -2.88 -11.61 3.84
N TYR A 56 -2.40 -12.48 2.95
CA TYR A 56 -1.61 -13.66 3.32
C TYR A 56 -2.33 -14.51 4.40
N ASN A 57 -1.72 -14.70 5.57
CA ASN A 57 -2.29 -15.46 6.68
C ASN A 57 -2.86 -14.57 7.81
N ARG A 58 -2.96 -13.27 7.58
CA ARG A 58 -3.52 -12.31 8.54
C ARG A 58 -4.92 -11.92 8.11
N THR A 59 -5.81 -11.82 9.10
CA THR A 59 -7.22 -11.47 8.93
C THR A 59 -7.49 -10.19 9.71
N TYR A 60 -8.17 -9.24 9.07
CA TYR A 60 -8.46 -7.92 9.60
C TYR A 60 -9.96 -7.66 9.55
N PRO A 61 -10.61 -7.34 10.69
CA PRO A 61 -12.01 -6.93 10.68
C PRO A 61 -12.17 -5.56 10.02
N LEU A 62 -13.22 -5.42 9.24
CA LEU A 62 -13.61 -4.18 8.59
C LEU A 62 -15.01 -3.79 9.08
N THR A 63 -15.09 -2.70 9.82
CA THR A 63 -16.34 -2.16 10.37
C THR A 63 -16.47 -0.68 9.99
N ARG A 64 -17.64 -0.10 10.21
CA ARG A 64 -17.84 1.33 9.94
C ARG A 64 -16.77 2.20 10.58
N GLY A 65 -16.15 3.07 9.81
CA GLY A 65 -15.04 3.93 10.25
C GLY A 65 -13.66 3.25 10.22
N THR A 66 -13.56 2.05 9.68
CA THR A 66 -12.26 1.42 9.43
C THR A 66 -11.66 1.97 8.14
N LEU A 67 -10.42 2.50 8.23
CA LEU A 67 -9.59 2.85 7.10
C LEU A 67 -8.65 1.67 6.80
N PHE A 68 -8.60 1.21 5.54
CA PHE A 68 -7.73 0.09 5.18
C PHE A 68 -7.06 0.29 3.82
N PHE A 69 -5.86 -0.28 3.69
CA PHE A 69 -5.03 -0.13 2.51
C PHE A 69 -4.89 -1.43 1.74
N LEU A 70 -4.93 -1.32 0.40
CA LEU A 70 -4.55 -2.38 -0.51
C LEU A 70 -3.28 -1.95 -1.25
N PHE A 71 -2.38 -2.90 -1.44
CA PHE A 71 -1.05 -2.66 -1.96
C PHE A 71 -0.89 -3.25 -3.36
N PRO A 72 -0.10 -2.62 -4.25
CA PRO A 72 0.15 -3.15 -5.58
C PRO A 72 0.72 -4.57 -5.52
N ALA A 73 0.25 -5.44 -6.42
CA ALA A 73 0.69 -6.83 -6.59
C ALA A 73 0.59 -7.73 -5.33
N VAL A 74 -0.10 -7.27 -4.28
CA VAL A 74 -0.35 -8.08 -3.08
C VAL A 74 -1.73 -8.70 -3.15
N PRO A 75 -1.84 -10.03 -3.15
CA PRO A 75 -3.14 -10.69 -3.19
C PRO A 75 -3.89 -10.52 -1.88
N CYS A 76 -5.14 -10.12 -1.97
CA CYS A 76 -6.04 -10.06 -0.82
C CYS A 76 -7.42 -10.64 -1.18
N THR A 77 -8.18 -11.01 -0.15
CA THR A 77 -9.60 -11.32 -0.27
C THR A 77 -10.38 -10.43 0.68
N ILE A 78 -11.60 -10.06 0.29
CA ILE A 78 -12.54 -9.35 1.16
C ILE A 78 -13.84 -10.15 1.15
N GLU A 79 -14.28 -10.55 2.34
CA GLU A 79 -15.57 -11.16 2.61
C GLU A 79 -16.38 -10.17 3.43
N ALA A 80 -17.63 -9.92 3.04
CA ALA A 80 -18.45 -8.92 3.69
C ALA A 80 -19.95 -9.28 3.66
N ASP A 81 -20.69 -8.70 4.57
CA ASP A 81 -22.15 -8.79 4.64
C ASP A 81 -22.79 -7.97 3.50
N GLY A 82 -24.07 -8.24 3.21
CA GLY A 82 -24.78 -7.65 2.06
C GLY A 82 -24.99 -6.13 2.12
N ASP A 83 -24.80 -5.50 3.28
CA ASP A 83 -24.90 -4.06 3.49
C ASP A 83 -23.52 -3.36 3.58
N PHE A 84 -22.43 -4.09 3.28
CA PHE A 84 -21.08 -3.53 3.31
C PHE A 84 -20.87 -2.52 2.20
N LYS A 85 -20.56 -1.29 2.60
CA LYS A 85 -20.29 -0.17 1.70
C LYS A 85 -19.04 0.56 2.12
N TYR A 86 -18.29 1.06 1.14
CA TYR A 86 -17.08 1.80 1.41
C TYR A 86 -16.78 2.82 0.31
N LEU A 87 -15.99 3.82 0.65
CA LEU A 87 -15.38 4.74 -0.28
C LEU A 87 -13.93 4.30 -0.52
N TYR A 88 -13.40 4.52 -1.73
CA TYR A 88 -11.97 4.35 -1.94
C TYR A 88 -11.37 5.44 -2.82
N ILE A 89 -10.11 5.72 -2.57
CA ILE A 89 -9.25 6.48 -3.46
C ILE A 89 -8.11 5.56 -3.87
N SER A 90 -7.92 5.38 -5.19
CA SER A 90 -6.74 4.72 -5.71
C SER A 90 -5.70 5.76 -6.11
N PHE A 91 -4.44 5.48 -5.84
CA PHE A 91 -3.35 6.42 -6.06
C PHE A 91 -2.03 5.72 -6.37
N MET A 92 -1.10 6.48 -6.97
CA MET A 92 0.22 6.04 -7.35
C MET A 92 1.19 7.21 -7.35
N GLY A 93 2.47 6.94 -7.52
CA GLY A 93 3.50 7.98 -7.68
C GLY A 93 4.81 7.62 -6.99
N SER A 94 5.86 8.37 -7.32
CA SER A 94 7.22 8.12 -6.82
C SER A 94 7.38 8.30 -5.31
N TYR A 95 6.44 8.98 -4.66
CA TYR A 95 6.46 9.22 -3.22
C TYR A 95 5.40 8.40 -2.47
N ALA A 96 4.52 7.69 -3.17
CA ALA A 96 3.40 6.99 -2.54
C ALA A 96 3.86 5.95 -1.51
N GLY A 97 4.77 5.07 -1.89
CA GLY A 97 5.32 4.04 -0.99
C GLY A 97 6.07 4.65 0.20
N THR A 98 6.96 5.62 -0.06
CA THR A 98 7.73 6.31 1.00
C THR A 98 6.82 7.03 1.99
N LEU A 99 5.78 7.72 1.51
CA LEU A 99 4.81 8.38 2.39
C LEU A 99 4.06 7.39 3.27
N LEU A 100 3.62 6.26 2.71
CA LEU A 100 2.95 5.22 3.49
C LEU A 100 3.88 4.62 4.55
N GLU A 101 5.16 4.38 4.21
CA GLU A 101 6.17 3.93 5.18
C GLU A 101 6.38 4.95 6.31
N GLU A 102 6.50 6.25 6.00
CA GLU A 102 6.61 7.33 6.98
C GLU A 102 5.41 7.40 7.94
N LEU A 103 4.23 6.99 7.46
CA LEU A 103 2.98 6.95 8.21
C LEU A 103 2.73 5.60 8.91
N ASN A 104 3.70 4.68 8.90
CA ASN A 104 3.59 3.32 9.43
C ASN A 104 2.46 2.49 8.79
N VAL A 105 2.09 2.81 7.55
CA VAL A 105 1.18 2.01 6.73
C VAL A 105 1.99 0.96 5.98
N SER A 106 1.80 -0.30 6.30
CA SER A 106 2.56 -1.40 5.71
C SER A 106 1.71 -2.66 5.60
N LEU A 107 2.27 -3.71 5.01
CA LEU A 107 1.62 -5.03 4.95
C LEU A 107 1.40 -5.67 6.33
N SER A 108 2.18 -5.27 7.33
CA SER A 108 2.00 -5.68 8.73
C SER A 108 0.93 -4.86 9.45
N SER A 109 0.70 -3.63 9.01
CA SER A 109 -0.28 -2.69 9.58
C SER A 109 -1.10 -2.00 8.47
N PRO A 110 -2.00 -2.75 7.78
CA PRO A 110 -2.77 -2.21 6.66
C PRO A 110 -4.12 -1.62 7.06
N VAL A 111 -4.52 -1.69 8.34
CA VAL A 111 -5.86 -1.34 8.83
C VAL A 111 -5.78 -0.43 10.05
N PHE A 112 -6.59 0.63 10.04
CA PHE A 112 -6.65 1.65 11.08
C PHE A 112 -8.11 1.89 11.48
N ALA A 113 -8.39 1.89 12.77
CA ALA A 113 -9.71 2.16 13.33
C ALA A 113 -9.94 3.68 13.55
N GLU A 114 -11.18 4.03 13.94
CA GLU A 114 -11.55 5.37 14.41
C GLU A 114 -11.59 6.48 13.34
N PHE A 115 -11.64 6.13 12.06
CA PHE A 115 -11.81 7.09 10.96
C PHE A 115 -13.28 7.42 10.64
N GLY A 116 -14.22 7.08 11.52
CA GLY A 116 -15.63 7.37 11.33
C GLY A 116 -15.94 8.87 11.11
N HIS A 117 -15.15 9.75 11.71
CA HIS A 117 -15.24 11.20 11.56
C HIS A 117 -14.92 11.70 10.14
N MET A 118 -14.23 10.89 9.33
CA MET A 118 -13.89 11.22 7.95
C MET A 118 -15.00 10.85 6.95
N ILE A 119 -15.99 10.06 7.34
CA ILE A 119 -17.02 9.55 6.42
C ILE A 119 -17.78 10.70 5.74
N ASP A 120 -18.28 11.64 6.53
CA ASP A 120 -19.04 12.77 5.98
C ASP A 120 -18.19 13.66 5.08
N PHE A 121 -16.91 13.85 5.41
CA PHE A 121 -15.97 14.59 4.60
C PHE A 121 -15.74 13.90 3.23
N TRP A 122 -15.52 12.58 3.22
CA TRP A 122 -15.34 11.82 1.98
C TRP A 122 -16.64 11.79 1.15
N MET A 123 -17.81 11.55 1.80
CA MET A 123 -19.09 11.54 1.13
C MET A 123 -19.46 12.90 0.51
N SER A 124 -19.24 13.98 1.25
CA SER A 124 -19.44 15.33 0.73
C SER A 124 -18.48 15.63 -0.43
N SER A 125 -17.21 15.23 -0.30
CA SER A 125 -16.20 15.48 -1.34
C SER A 125 -16.56 14.78 -2.65
N ILE A 126 -16.96 13.50 -2.62
CA ILE A 126 -17.27 12.77 -3.86
C ILE A 126 -18.51 13.32 -4.58
N THR A 127 -19.49 13.88 -3.85
CA THR A 127 -20.67 14.51 -4.47
C THR A 127 -20.36 15.83 -5.15
N HIS A 128 -19.23 16.48 -4.81
CA HIS A 128 -18.79 17.75 -5.40
C HIS A 128 -17.75 17.59 -6.52
N ILE A 129 -17.36 16.35 -6.84
CA ILE A 129 -16.42 16.09 -7.93
C ILE A 129 -17.02 16.47 -9.28
N ASN A 130 -16.19 17.14 -10.09
CA ASN A 130 -16.44 17.43 -11.49
C ASN A 130 -15.12 17.38 -12.28
N PRO A 131 -15.14 17.38 -13.63
CA PRO A 131 -13.92 17.25 -14.43
C PRO A 131 -12.84 18.30 -14.17
N GLN A 132 -13.21 19.49 -13.68
CA GLN A 132 -12.28 20.60 -13.43
C GLN A 132 -11.56 20.47 -12.09
N ASN A 133 -12.20 19.85 -11.08
CA ASN A 133 -11.66 19.77 -9.72
C ASN A 133 -11.24 18.36 -9.29
N ALA A 134 -11.53 17.34 -10.09
CA ALA A 134 -11.40 15.93 -9.69
C ALA A 134 -10.02 15.58 -9.09
N ASN A 135 -8.94 16.00 -9.74
CA ASN A 135 -7.58 15.70 -9.26
C ASN A 135 -7.29 16.45 -7.96
N ILE A 136 -7.55 17.76 -7.90
CA ILE A 136 -7.26 18.58 -6.72
C ILE A 136 -8.08 18.08 -5.52
N LEU A 137 -9.35 17.77 -5.73
CA LEU A 137 -10.24 17.35 -4.65
C LEU A 137 -9.87 15.96 -4.14
N SER A 138 -9.64 14.99 -5.03
CA SER A 138 -9.27 13.63 -4.63
C SER A 138 -7.90 13.56 -3.96
N GLU A 139 -6.91 14.32 -4.44
CA GLU A 139 -5.60 14.44 -3.80
C GLU A 139 -5.71 15.15 -2.44
N GLY A 140 -6.53 16.21 -2.34
CA GLY A 140 -6.80 16.90 -1.08
C GLY A 140 -7.43 15.98 -0.04
N VAL A 141 -8.43 15.18 -0.42
CA VAL A 141 -9.07 14.19 0.46
C VAL A 141 -8.06 13.12 0.89
N LEU A 142 -7.27 12.59 -0.04
CA LEU A 142 -6.22 11.61 0.25
C LEU A 142 -5.23 12.16 1.28
N LEU A 143 -4.60 13.29 1.00
CA LEU A 143 -3.56 13.87 1.85
C LEU A 143 -4.10 14.30 3.22
N CYS A 144 -5.31 14.85 3.26
CA CYS A 144 -6.00 15.16 4.52
C CYS A 144 -6.20 13.89 5.35
N THR A 145 -6.69 12.81 4.74
CA THR A 145 -6.91 11.53 5.45
C THR A 145 -5.60 10.94 5.96
N LEU A 146 -4.55 10.94 5.14
CA LEU A 146 -3.23 10.43 5.53
C LEU A 146 -2.61 11.23 6.68
N SER A 147 -2.89 12.54 6.77
CA SER A 147 -2.37 13.37 7.86
C SER A 147 -2.89 12.96 9.24
N TYR A 148 -4.08 12.36 9.33
CA TYR A 148 -4.61 11.85 10.60
C TYR A 148 -3.92 10.56 11.09
N LEU A 149 -3.22 9.84 10.22
CA LEU A 149 -2.45 8.65 10.62
C LEU A 149 -1.26 8.99 11.53
N THR A 150 -0.71 10.19 11.42
CA THR A 150 0.42 10.64 12.26
C THR A 150 0.08 10.68 13.75
N ASN A 151 -1.21 10.87 14.10
CA ASN A 151 -1.67 10.99 15.48
C ASN A 151 -2.06 9.65 16.12
N ASN A 152 -2.23 8.58 15.33
CA ASN A 152 -2.71 7.28 15.80
C ASN A 152 -1.62 6.28 16.17
N VAL A 153 -0.36 6.72 16.27
CA VAL A 153 0.73 5.87 16.77
C VAL A 153 0.61 5.78 18.29
N SER A 154 -0.35 5.00 18.77
CA SER A 154 -0.51 4.77 20.22
C SER A 154 0.66 3.92 20.74
N GLU A 155 1.18 4.28 21.91
CA GLU A 155 2.24 3.53 22.62
C GLU A 155 1.87 2.08 22.96
N GLU A 156 0.58 1.72 22.87
CA GLU A 156 0.09 0.35 23.10
C GLU A 156 0.49 -0.65 22.01
N GLN A 157 0.76 -0.21 20.79
CA GLN A 157 1.23 -1.10 19.71
C GLN A 157 2.69 -1.57 19.96
N LYS A 158 3.45 -0.86 20.80
CA LYS A 158 4.85 -1.19 21.14
C LYS A 158 5.02 -2.35 22.14
N LYS A 159 3.94 -2.87 22.74
CA LYS A 159 4.02 -3.79 23.90
C LYS A 159 3.52 -5.22 23.70
N ARG A 160 3.26 -5.70 22.46
CA ARG A 160 2.76 -7.07 22.23
C ARG A 160 3.90 -8.09 22.05
N PRO A 161 3.76 -9.37 22.49
CA PRO A 161 4.76 -10.43 22.28
C PRO A 161 5.01 -10.84 20.83
N GLU A 162 4.21 -10.34 19.87
CA GLU A 162 4.45 -10.46 18.43
C GLU A 162 5.56 -9.54 17.93
N HIS A 163 6.09 -8.70 18.79
CA HIS A 163 7.03 -7.61 18.54
C HIS A 163 8.28 -8.02 17.72
N GLN A 164 8.83 -9.20 17.94
CA GLN A 164 10.05 -9.62 17.23
C GLN A 164 9.83 -9.87 15.73
N PHE A 165 8.67 -10.46 15.37
CA PHE A 165 8.35 -10.65 13.96
C PHE A 165 7.97 -9.36 13.27
N ASP A 166 7.26 -8.48 13.98
CA ASP A 166 6.91 -7.16 13.45
C ASP A 166 8.16 -6.29 13.23
N MET A 167 9.12 -6.29 14.17
CA MET A 167 10.44 -5.64 13.96
C MET A 167 11.19 -6.20 12.74
N LEU A 168 11.12 -7.51 12.51
CA LEU A 168 11.73 -8.14 11.35
C LEU A 168 11.02 -7.73 10.06
N LEU A 169 9.69 -7.67 10.06
CA LEU A 169 8.92 -7.18 8.92
C LEU A 169 9.23 -5.70 8.62
N ASP A 170 9.27 -4.85 9.65
CA ASP A 170 9.59 -3.43 9.50
C ASP A 170 11.01 -3.24 8.93
N TYR A 171 11.98 -4.05 9.39
CA TYR A 171 13.30 -4.05 8.80
C TYR A 171 13.28 -4.42 7.31
N VAL A 172 12.54 -5.46 6.92
CA VAL A 172 12.40 -5.88 5.52
C VAL A 172 11.70 -4.78 4.71
N ASN A 173 10.61 -4.21 5.24
CA ASN A 173 9.85 -3.14 4.59
C ASN A 173 10.69 -1.88 4.35
N THR A 174 11.60 -1.57 5.26
CA THR A 174 12.49 -0.39 5.13
C THR A 174 13.67 -0.65 4.18
N ASN A 175 14.14 -1.91 4.11
CA ASN A 175 15.37 -2.24 3.39
C ASN A 175 15.18 -3.09 2.12
N TYR A 176 13.96 -3.26 1.62
CA TYR A 176 13.66 -4.13 0.47
C TYR A 176 14.41 -3.74 -0.82
N ARG A 177 14.82 -2.47 -0.95
CA ARG A 177 15.61 -1.96 -2.10
C ARG A 177 17.08 -2.31 -2.04
N ASP A 178 17.57 -2.80 -0.91
CA ASP A 178 18.94 -3.29 -0.79
C ASP A 178 19.10 -4.60 -1.58
N PRO A 179 19.95 -4.65 -2.63
CA PRO A 179 20.12 -5.85 -3.44
C PRO A 179 20.69 -7.04 -2.67
N ASP A 180 21.41 -6.78 -1.57
CA ASP A 180 22.01 -7.80 -0.72
C ASP A 180 21.06 -8.32 0.37
N LEU A 181 19.83 -7.77 0.45
CA LEU A 181 18.85 -8.23 1.43
C LEU A 181 18.46 -9.69 1.17
N SER A 182 18.80 -10.54 2.12
CA SER A 182 18.62 -11.99 2.04
C SER A 182 18.25 -12.57 3.40
N LEU A 183 17.72 -13.81 3.40
CA LEU A 183 17.49 -14.54 4.66
C LEU A 183 18.75 -14.61 5.54
N LYS A 184 19.93 -14.82 4.93
CA LYS A 184 21.21 -14.86 5.63
C LYS A 184 21.51 -13.52 6.32
N LYS A 185 21.33 -12.40 5.62
CA LYS A 185 21.55 -11.05 6.18
C LYS A 185 20.64 -10.78 7.35
N ILE A 186 19.35 -11.06 7.21
CA ILE A 186 18.36 -10.87 8.27
C ILE A 186 18.66 -11.78 9.46
N ALA A 187 18.99 -13.04 9.21
CA ALA A 187 19.36 -14.01 10.24
C ALA A 187 20.52 -13.50 11.09
N GLY A 188 21.54 -12.92 10.45
CA GLY A 188 22.67 -12.29 11.16
C GLY A 188 22.24 -11.09 12.01
N ILE A 189 21.42 -10.20 11.48
CA ILE A 189 20.96 -8.98 12.17
C ILE A 189 20.12 -9.30 13.42
N PHE A 190 19.19 -10.25 13.29
CA PHE A 190 18.28 -10.60 14.37
C PHE A 190 18.78 -11.76 15.24
N SER A 191 20.01 -12.26 15.01
CA SER A 191 20.60 -13.39 15.73
C SER A 191 19.75 -14.66 15.67
N TYR A 192 19.14 -14.91 14.50
CA TYR A 192 18.36 -16.12 14.21
C TYR A 192 19.04 -16.99 13.17
N THR A 193 18.55 -18.22 13.00
CA THR A 193 18.92 -19.07 11.87
C THR A 193 18.02 -18.78 10.65
N GLU A 194 18.57 -18.93 9.44
CA GLU A 194 17.78 -18.78 8.20
C GLU A 194 16.55 -19.71 8.18
N LYS A 195 16.71 -20.94 8.70
CA LYS A 195 15.63 -21.92 8.81
C LYS A 195 14.49 -21.40 9.70
N TYR A 196 14.83 -20.79 10.84
CA TYR A 196 13.86 -20.22 11.75
C TYR A 196 13.08 -19.09 11.09
N ILE A 197 13.77 -18.13 10.46
CA ILE A 197 13.11 -17.00 9.77
C ILE A 197 12.23 -17.51 8.62
N SER A 198 12.73 -18.44 7.80
CA SER A 198 11.94 -19.04 6.71
C SER A 198 10.65 -19.70 7.22
N HIS A 199 10.75 -20.46 8.32
CA HIS A 199 9.58 -21.06 8.96
C HIS A 199 8.62 -20.00 9.52
N LEU A 200 9.16 -18.95 10.15
CA LEU A 200 8.37 -17.88 10.74
C LEU A 200 7.59 -17.09 9.67
N PHE A 201 8.22 -16.74 8.54
CA PHE A 201 7.55 -16.15 7.39
C PHE A 201 6.42 -17.06 6.88
N LYS A 202 6.70 -18.35 6.68
CA LYS A 202 5.70 -19.29 6.20
C LYS A 202 4.52 -19.43 7.18
N LYS A 203 4.81 -19.48 8.48
CA LYS A 203 3.79 -19.59 9.54
C LYS A 203 2.95 -18.31 9.68
N LYS A 204 3.58 -17.13 9.70
CA LYS A 204 2.91 -15.86 9.98
C LYS A 204 2.29 -15.22 8.73
N MET A 205 2.94 -15.34 7.57
CA MET A 205 2.54 -14.68 6.33
C MET A 205 1.96 -15.66 5.28
N ASN A 206 2.07 -16.97 5.50
CA ASN A 206 1.72 -18.03 4.55
C ASN A 206 2.50 -17.97 3.21
N VAL A 207 3.52 -17.14 3.13
CA VAL A 207 4.44 -17.03 1.99
C VAL A 207 5.88 -17.12 2.48
N GLY A 208 6.80 -17.51 1.60
CA GLY A 208 8.23 -17.48 1.92
C GLY A 208 8.80 -16.06 1.87
N PHE A 209 9.92 -15.84 2.57
CA PHE A 209 10.62 -14.55 2.60
C PHE A 209 10.90 -13.98 1.19
N ASN A 210 11.44 -14.79 0.28
CA ASN A 210 11.76 -14.31 -1.08
C ASN A 210 10.50 -13.88 -1.85
N GLN A 211 9.37 -14.53 -1.61
CA GLN A 211 8.12 -14.13 -2.21
C GLN A 211 7.67 -12.78 -1.65
N TYR A 212 7.70 -12.61 -0.33
CA TYR A 212 7.36 -11.36 0.33
C TYR A 212 8.26 -10.21 -0.15
N LEU A 213 9.57 -10.41 -0.17
CA LEU A 213 10.54 -9.42 -0.67
C LEU A 213 10.26 -9.03 -2.12
N ASN A 214 9.98 -10.02 -2.98
CA ASN A 214 9.65 -9.75 -4.38
C ASN A 214 8.33 -8.95 -4.50
N ASP A 215 7.34 -9.22 -3.66
CA ASP A 215 6.07 -8.47 -3.64
C ASP A 215 6.32 -6.98 -3.33
N LEU A 216 7.15 -6.67 -2.33
CA LEU A 216 7.54 -5.29 -2.01
C LEU A 216 8.28 -4.61 -3.17
N ARG A 217 9.24 -5.30 -3.78
CA ARG A 217 10.02 -4.78 -4.92
C ARG A 217 9.16 -4.53 -6.15
N ILE A 218 8.19 -5.39 -6.41
CA ILE A 218 7.24 -5.19 -7.52
C ILE A 218 6.28 -4.04 -7.22
N GLN A 219 5.86 -3.83 -5.97
CA GLN A 219 5.13 -2.63 -5.57
C GLN A 219 5.88 -1.37 -5.98
N TYR A 220 7.14 -1.27 -5.60
CA TYR A 220 7.96 -0.11 -5.91
C TYR A 220 8.20 0.06 -7.41
N ALA A 221 8.29 -1.04 -8.18
CA ALA A 221 8.37 -0.96 -9.63
C ALA A 221 7.14 -0.28 -10.25
N TYR A 222 5.93 -0.48 -9.72
CA TYR A 222 4.74 0.25 -10.20
C TYR A 222 4.87 1.76 -10.01
N ASP A 223 5.41 2.21 -8.88
CA ASP A 223 5.64 3.63 -8.62
C ASP A 223 6.64 4.20 -9.63
N LEU A 224 7.75 3.49 -9.88
CA LEU A 224 8.76 3.90 -10.86
C LEU A 224 8.20 3.93 -12.29
N PHE A 225 7.36 2.99 -12.68
CA PHE A 225 6.68 3.05 -13.97
C PHE A 225 5.76 4.27 -14.09
N ALA A 226 5.17 4.72 -12.97
CA ALA A 226 4.32 5.90 -12.96
C ALA A 226 5.12 7.20 -13.13
N THR A 227 6.39 7.24 -12.69
CA THR A 227 7.25 8.42 -12.86
C THR A 227 7.81 8.60 -14.27
N GLY A 228 7.53 7.65 -15.17
CA GLY A 228 7.98 7.74 -16.56
C GLY A 228 9.42 7.25 -16.78
N VAL A 229 10.03 6.54 -15.83
CA VAL A 229 11.31 5.88 -16.05
C VAL A 229 11.18 4.90 -17.21
N GLN A 230 12.00 5.06 -18.26
CA GLN A 230 11.89 4.34 -19.52
C GLN A 230 12.78 3.09 -19.59
N SER A 231 13.71 2.92 -18.65
CA SER A 231 14.67 1.82 -18.66
C SER A 231 14.28 0.73 -17.69
N VAL A 232 13.97 -0.46 -18.22
CA VAL A 232 13.68 -1.66 -17.41
C VAL A 232 14.87 -2.02 -16.52
N SER A 233 16.12 -1.84 -17.03
CA SER A 233 17.32 -2.11 -16.26
C SER A 233 17.48 -1.15 -15.08
N GLU A 234 17.18 0.13 -15.29
CA GLU A 234 17.20 1.13 -14.22
C GLU A 234 16.15 0.83 -13.15
N ILE A 235 14.91 0.51 -13.56
CA ILE A 235 13.84 0.11 -12.64
C ILE A 235 14.27 -1.12 -11.82
N ALA A 236 14.87 -2.12 -12.44
CA ALA A 236 15.35 -3.31 -11.75
C ALA A 236 16.34 -2.96 -10.64
N VAL A 237 17.35 -2.13 -10.94
CA VAL A 237 18.36 -1.67 -9.97
C VAL A 237 17.72 -0.89 -8.82
N LEU A 238 16.85 0.08 -9.14
CA LEU A 238 16.14 0.88 -8.13
C LEU A 238 15.24 0.03 -7.22
N CYS A 239 14.69 -1.06 -7.75
CA CYS A 239 13.91 -2.03 -6.97
C CYS A 239 14.78 -3.03 -6.17
N GLY A 240 16.10 -2.93 -6.22
CA GLY A 240 16.99 -3.81 -5.49
C GLY A 240 17.28 -5.16 -6.18
N TYR A 241 17.12 -5.25 -7.51
CA TYR A 241 17.54 -6.41 -8.27
C TYR A 241 18.91 -6.16 -8.88
N SER A 242 19.86 -7.06 -8.63
CA SER A 242 21.18 -7.05 -9.28
C SER A 242 21.13 -7.54 -10.74
N ASP A 243 20.11 -8.33 -11.09
CA ASP A 243 19.90 -8.88 -12.45
C ASP A 243 18.56 -8.41 -13.03
N PRO A 244 18.58 -7.54 -14.07
CA PRO A 244 17.37 -7.09 -14.76
C PRO A 244 16.58 -8.21 -15.46
N LEU A 245 17.23 -9.30 -15.86
CA LEU A 245 16.53 -10.44 -16.47
C LEU A 245 15.74 -11.20 -15.42
N TYR A 246 16.30 -11.36 -14.21
CA TYR A 246 15.59 -11.96 -13.09
C TYR A 246 14.41 -11.08 -12.67
N PHE A 247 14.59 -9.77 -12.55
CA PHE A 247 13.49 -8.82 -12.32
C PHE A 247 12.37 -9.02 -13.34
N SER A 248 12.68 -9.05 -14.63
CA SER A 248 11.68 -9.21 -15.69
C SER A 248 10.89 -10.51 -15.58
N LYS A 249 11.55 -11.61 -15.19
CA LYS A 249 10.88 -12.90 -14.92
C LYS A 249 9.94 -12.82 -13.71
N VAL A 250 10.40 -12.21 -12.61
CA VAL A 250 9.59 -12.03 -11.40
C VAL A 250 8.40 -11.13 -11.70
N PHE A 251 8.62 -10.00 -12.37
CA PHE A 251 7.55 -9.08 -12.75
C PHE A 251 6.50 -9.76 -13.61
N LYS A 252 6.90 -10.44 -14.69
CA LYS A 252 5.97 -11.17 -15.59
C LYS A 252 5.17 -12.24 -14.83
N LYS A 253 5.82 -12.98 -13.93
CA LYS A 253 5.15 -13.99 -13.11
C LYS A 253 4.08 -13.40 -12.18
N ARG A 254 4.30 -12.17 -11.69
CA ARG A 254 3.39 -11.49 -10.74
C ARG A 254 2.29 -10.71 -11.42
N VAL A 255 2.63 -10.06 -12.53
CA VAL A 255 1.76 -9.08 -13.22
C VAL A 255 1.04 -9.67 -14.43
N GLY A 256 1.57 -10.79 -14.95
CA GLY A 256 1.08 -11.40 -16.20
C GLY A 256 1.71 -10.81 -17.47
N LEU A 257 2.31 -9.62 -17.40
CA LEU A 257 2.97 -8.92 -18.49
C LEU A 257 4.45 -8.73 -18.18
N SER A 258 5.30 -8.72 -19.19
CA SER A 258 6.69 -8.28 -19.02
C SER A 258 6.75 -6.78 -18.69
N PRO A 259 7.82 -6.29 -18.07
CA PRO A 259 7.99 -4.85 -17.82
C PRO A 259 7.84 -4.00 -19.08
N THR A 260 8.40 -4.46 -20.20
CA THR A 260 8.33 -3.75 -21.49
C THR A 260 6.90 -3.73 -22.04
N GLU A 261 6.17 -4.85 -21.99
CA GLU A 261 4.76 -4.91 -22.38
C GLU A 261 3.91 -3.98 -21.52
N TYR A 262 4.15 -3.96 -20.21
CA TYR A 262 3.47 -3.07 -19.26
C TYR A 262 3.71 -1.59 -19.59
N MET A 263 4.97 -1.21 -19.86
CA MET A 263 5.32 0.16 -20.26
C MET A 263 4.66 0.58 -21.58
N ASN A 264 4.60 -0.32 -22.57
CA ASN A 264 4.00 -0.02 -23.87
C ASN A 264 2.48 0.12 -23.80
N GLN A 265 1.80 -0.68 -22.99
CA GLN A 265 0.37 -0.52 -22.74
C GLN A 265 0.03 0.84 -22.12
N LYS A 266 0.87 1.34 -21.18
CA LYS A 266 0.70 2.67 -20.60
C LYS A 266 0.89 3.82 -21.61
N LYS A 267 1.72 3.64 -22.63
CA LYS A 267 1.92 4.66 -23.67
C LYS A 267 0.73 4.78 -24.64
N GLY A 268 -0.11 3.75 -24.75
CA GLY A 268 -1.21 3.67 -25.71
C GLY A 268 -2.62 3.85 -25.13
N ALA A 269 -2.79 3.84 -23.80
CA ALA A 269 -4.09 3.95 -23.16
C ALA A 269 -4.19 5.26 -22.37
N PRO A 270 -5.31 6.00 -22.44
CA PRO A 270 -5.59 7.06 -21.50
C PRO A 270 -5.63 6.45 -20.09
N TYR A 271 -5.06 7.16 -19.10
CA TYR A 271 -5.08 6.78 -17.69
C TYR A 271 -6.50 6.35 -17.28
N GLY A 272 -6.70 5.07 -16.99
CA GLY A 272 -8.00 4.53 -16.55
C GLY A 272 -8.54 3.32 -17.32
N ALA A 273 -7.94 2.91 -18.45
CA ALA A 273 -8.47 1.81 -19.28
C ALA A 273 -7.94 0.40 -18.93
N LEU A 274 -7.09 0.26 -17.91
CA LEU A 274 -6.44 -0.99 -17.51
C LEU A 274 -6.71 -1.39 -16.05
N LEU A 275 -7.80 -0.87 -15.46
CA LEU A 275 -8.16 -1.14 -14.06
C LEU A 275 -9.49 -1.87 -14.00
#